data_25996ee5b4b072c00e841ee67465047f
#
_entry.id   25996ee5b4b072c00e841ee67465047f
#
_cell.length_a   1.000
_cell.length_b   1.000
_cell.length_c   1.000
_cell.angle_alpha   90.00
_cell.angle_beta   90.00
_cell.angle_gamma   90.00
#
_symmetry.space_group_name_H-M   'P 1'
#
loop_
_entity.id
_entity.type
_entity.pdbx_description
1 polymer ?
#
loop_
_entity_poly.entity_id
_entity_poly.type
_entity_poly.pdbx_seq_one_letter_code
_entity_poly.pdbx_strand_id
1 'polypeptide(L)'
;MTDTLTTEEIAQHYTAMGHSVDLITAVIAGTAMAEDDAADKQDCVDRNVEHLELMVAKDFWTTEDMTAANAAITAGQGYTA
;
A
#
# COMPACT_ATOMS: atom_id res chain seq x y z
N MET A 1 -2.10 6.43 26.01
CA MET A 1 -2.32 7.76 25.42
C MET A 1 -2.75 7.60 23.97
N THR A 2 -3.78 8.27 23.60
CA THR A 2 -4.27 8.20 22.23
C THR A 2 -3.52 9.23 21.38
N ASP A 3 -2.88 8.79 20.32
CA ASP A 3 -2.23 9.68 19.38
C ASP A 3 -3.30 10.34 18.54
N THR A 4 -3.45 11.64 18.73
CA THR A 4 -4.37 12.41 17.91
C THR A 4 -3.58 13.05 16.77
N LEU A 5 -3.82 12.58 15.57
CA LEU A 5 -3.20 13.16 14.39
C LEU A 5 -3.95 14.40 13.95
N THR A 6 -3.19 15.38 13.46
CA THR A 6 -3.78 16.56 12.83
C THR A 6 -4.33 16.16 11.46
N THR A 7 -5.20 17.00 10.91
CA THR A 7 -5.70 16.81 9.53
C THR A 7 -4.54 16.71 8.53
N GLU A 8 -3.51 17.54 8.72
CA GLU A 8 -2.34 17.51 7.86
C GLU A 8 -1.56 16.21 7.96
N GLU A 9 -1.40 15.68 9.17
CA GLU A 9 -0.72 14.40 9.38
C GLU A 9 -1.50 13.24 8.76
N ILE A 10 -2.82 13.24 8.89
CA ILE A 10 -3.68 12.24 8.25
C ILE A 10 -3.52 12.31 6.72
N ALA A 11 -3.48 13.52 6.16
CA ALA A 11 -3.28 13.70 4.72
C ALA A 11 -1.93 13.16 4.25
N GLN A 12 -0.87 13.32 5.07
CA GLN A 12 0.45 12.77 4.76
C GLN A 12 0.42 11.24 4.78
N HIS A 13 -0.27 10.64 5.73
CA HIS A 13 -0.45 9.18 5.77
C HIS A 13 -1.25 8.68 4.58
N TYR A 14 -2.27 9.42 4.18
CA TYR A 14 -3.07 9.08 3.01
C TYR A 14 -2.22 9.08 1.74
N THR A 15 -1.36 10.08 1.58
CA THR A 15 -0.42 10.17 0.45
C THR A 15 0.54 8.99 0.44
N ALA A 16 1.10 8.63 1.60
CA ALA A 16 2.01 7.49 1.71
C ALA A 16 1.29 6.17 1.38
N MET A 17 0.06 6.03 1.83
CA MET A 17 -0.78 4.87 1.53
C MET A 17 -1.02 4.76 0.01
N GLY A 18 -1.36 5.88 -0.63
CA GLY A 18 -1.55 5.93 -2.08
C GLY A 18 -0.29 5.55 -2.86
N HIS A 19 0.87 5.95 -2.37
CA HIS A 19 2.15 5.61 -2.97
C HIS A 19 2.38 4.08 -2.97
N SER A 20 2.08 3.43 -1.86
CA SER A 20 2.18 1.96 -1.78
C SER A 20 1.18 1.26 -2.69
N VAL A 21 -0.04 1.79 -2.78
CA VAL A 21 -1.06 1.28 -3.72
C VAL A 21 -0.54 1.35 -5.15
N ASP A 22 0.01 2.50 -5.54
CA ASP A 22 0.52 2.72 -6.89
C ASP A 22 1.70 1.79 -7.21
N LEU A 23 2.61 1.59 -6.25
CA LEU A 23 3.74 0.68 -6.44
C LEU A 23 3.28 -0.76 -6.66
N ILE A 24 2.40 -1.26 -5.83
CA ILE A 24 1.86 -2.63 -5.98
C ILE A 24 1.21 -2.77 -7.36
N THR A 25 0.37 -1.83 -7.72
CA THR A 25 -0.35 -1.84 -9.00
C THR A 25 0.63 -1.84 -10.16
N ALA A 26 1.63 -0.97 -10.12
CA ALA A 26 2.60 -0.83 -11.20
C ALA A 26 3.51 -2.07 -11.35
N VAL A 27 3.93 -2.66 -10.24
CA VAL A 27 4.75 -3.88 -10.28
C VAL A 27 3.95 -5.05 -10.87
N ILE A 28 2.70 -5.20 -10.43
CA ILE A 28 1.81 -6.26 -10.96
C ILE A 28 1.54 -6.05 -12.45
N ALA A 29 1.34 -4.80 -12.86
CA ALA A 29 1.09 -4.47 -14.26
C ALA A 29 2.34 -4.55 -15.15
N GLY A 30 3.53 -4.65 -14.54
CA GLY A 30 4.79 -4.70 -15.29
C GLY A 30 5.31 -3.35 -15.75
N THR A 31 4.77 -2.25 -15.22
CA THR A 31 5.21 -0.88 -15.55
C THR A 31 6.25 -0.34 -14.60
N ALA A 32 6.46 -0.99 -13.46
CA ALA A 32 7.54 -0.67 -12.53
C ALA A 32 8.39 -1.93 -12.33
N MET A 33 9.69 -1.74 -12.14
CA MET A 33 10.64 -2.83 -11.91
C MET A 33 10.62 -3.89 -13.01
N ALA A 34 10.29 -3.48 -14.24
CA ALA A 34 10.09 -4.42 -15.35
C ALA A 34 11.32 -5.28 -15.65
N GLU A 35 12.51 -4.74 -15.40
CA GLU A 35 13.78 -5.44 -15.66
C GLU A 35 14.42 -6.02 -14.40
N ASP A 36 13.76 -5.90 -13.26
CA ASP A 36 14.27 -6.43 -12.00
C ASP A 36 13.94 -7.91 -11.85
N ASP A 37 14.68 -8.58 -10.97
CA ASP A 37 14.48 -9.99 -10.69
C ASP A 37 13.12 -10.26 -10.07
N ALA A 38 12.59 -11.47 -10.28
CA ALA A 38 11.35 -11.90 -9.67
C ALA A 38 11.38 -11.77 -8.14
N ALA A 39 12.52 -12.09 -7.52
CA ALA A 39 12.68 -11.97 -6.08
C ALA A 39 12.54 -10.52 -5.61
N ASP A 40 13.09 -9.56 -6.35
CA ASP A 40 13.02 -8.14 -6.01
C ASP A 40 11.60 -7.61 -6.19
N LYS A 41 10.92 -8.02 -7.26
CA LYS A 41 9.52 -7.66 -7.50
C LYS A 41 8.62 -8.19 -6.38
N GLN A 42 8.80 -9.45 -6.02
CA GLN A 42 8.03 -10.09 -4.96
C GLN A 42 8.25 -9.38 -3.63
N ASP A 43 9.50 -9.07 -3.31
CA ASP A 43 9.84 -8.36 -2.07
C ASP A 43 9.20 -6.98 -2.03
N CYS A 44 9.23 -6.24 -3.14
CA CYS A 44 8.61 -4.92 -3.23
C CYS A 44 7.11 -5.00 -2.97
N VAL A 45 6.41 -5.94 -3.60
CA VAL A 45 4.98 -6.13 -3.40
C VAL A 45 4.69 -6.54 -1.96
N ASP A 46 5.42 -7.50 -1.42
CA ASP A 46 5.19 -8.01 -0.07
C ASP A 46 5.39 -6.92 0.99
N ARG A 47 6.43 -6.11 0.86
CA ARG A 47 6.70 -5.00 1.79
C ARG A 47 5.62 -3.94 1.73
N ASN A 48 5.14 -3.62 0.54
CA ASN A 48 4.08 -2.62 0.38
C ASN A 48 2.73 -3.14 0.86
N VAL A 49 2.44 -4.42 0.67
CA VAL A 49 1.25 -5.07 1.26
C VAL A 49 1.31 -4.97 2.78
N GLU A 50 2.44 -5.31 3.38
CA GLU A 50 2.61 -5.21 4.84
C GLU A 50 2.42 -3.78 5.33
N HIS A 51 2.97 -2.80 4.61
CA HIS A 51 2.80 -1.39 4.94
C HIS A 51 1.32 -0.99 4.89
N LEU A 52 0.60 -1.40 3.85
CA LEU A 52 -0.82 -1.10 3.73
C LEU A 52 -1.64 -1.77 4.83
N GLU A 53 -1.31 -3.00 5.20
CA GLU A 53 -2.00 -3.69 6.29
C GLU A 53 -1.85 -2.95 7.61
N LEU A 54 -0.66 -2.42 7.89
CA LEU A 54 -0.43 -1.59 9.07
C LEU A 54 -1.18 -0.27 9.00
N MET A 55 -1.26 0.32 7.81
CA MET A 55 -1.96 1.61 7.61
C MET A 55 -3.47 1.46 7.79
N VAL A 56 -4.08 0.45 7.16
CA VAL A 56 -5.54 0.27 7.26
C VAL A 56 -5.98 -0.15 8.66
N ALA A 57 -5.07 -0.63 9.50
CA ALA A 57 -5.36 -0.95 10.89
C ALA A 57 -5.56 0.30 11.77
N LYS A 58 -5.18 1.49 11.28
CA LYS A 58 -5.43 2.74 11.98
C LYS A 58 -6.93 3.04 12.01
N ASP A 59 -7.38 3.72 13.04
CA ASP A 59 -8.80 3.94 13.30
C ASP A 59 -9.35 5.28 12.78
N PHE A 60 -8.52 6.08 12.13
CA PHE A 60 -8.93 7.40 11.64
C PHE A 60 -9.36 7.44 10.18
N TRP A 61 -9.31 6.31 9.48
CA TRP A 61 -9.73 6.22 8.08
C TRP A 61 -11.24 6.00 7.96
N THR A 62 -11.81 6.57 6.90
CA THR A 62 -13.17 6.17 6.48
C THR A 62 -13.06 4.91 5.62
N THR A 63 -14.19 4.25 5.39
CA THR A 63 -14.23 3.10 4.48
C THR A 63 -13.80 3.49 3.07
N GLU A 64 -14.20 4.69 2.61
CA GLU A 64 -13.80 5.19 1.29
C GLU A 64 -12.30 5.37 1.18
N ASP A 65 -11.68 5.91 2.23
CA ASP A 65 -10.23 6.13 2.25
C ASP A 65 -9.46 4.83 2.07
N MET A 66 -9.98 3.73 2.57
CA MET A 66 -9.32 2.44 2.57
C MET A 66 -9.62 1.58 1.35
N THR A 67 -10.55 1.97 0.50
CA THR A 67 -11.01 1.13 -0.63
C THR A 67 -9.88 0.73 -1.54
N ALA A 68 -9.08 1.69 -2.00
CA ALA A 68 -7.96 1.42 -2.91
C ALA A 68 -6.88 0.60 -2.21
N ALA A 69 -6.60 0.89 -0.94
CA ALA A 69 -5.60 0.16 -0.16
C ALA A 69 -6.01 -1.29 0.04
N ASN A 70 -7.26 -1.55 0.37
CA ASN A 70 -7.75 -2.92 0.55
C ASN A 70 -7.71 -3.70 -0.77
N ALA A 71 -8.04 -3.06 -1.89
CA ALA A 71 -7.94 -3.68 -3.20
C ALA A 71 -6.49 -4.03 -3.55
N ALA A 72 -5.55 -3.13 -3.26
CA ALA A 72 -4.13 -3.36 -3.50
C ALA A 72 -3.57 -4.48 -2.61
N ILE A 73 -4.00 -4.54 -1.34
CA ILE A 73 -3.61 -5.62 -0.44
C ILE A 73 -4.04 -6.98 -1.02
N THR A 74 -5.28 -7.08 -1.46
CA THR A 74 -5.81 -8.32 -2.05
C THR A 74 -5.02 -8.69 -3.31
N ALA A 75 -4.78 -7.73 -4.20
CA ALA A 75 -4.02 -7.97 -5.42
C ALA A 75 -2.58 -8.39 -5.12
N GLY A 76 -1.94 -7.72 -4.16
CA GLY A 76 -0.57 -8.04 -3.76
C GLY A 76 -0.44 -9.40 -3.10
N GLN A 77 -1.41 -9.78 -2.28
CA GLN A 77 -1.43 -11.11 -1.64
C GLN A 77 -1.56 -12.23 -2.65
N GLY A 78 -2.21 -11.98 -3.78
CA GLY A 78 -2.37 -12.96 -4.86
C GLY A 78 -1.23 -12.93 -5.87
N TYR A 79 -0.29 -12.00 -5.73
CA TYR A 79 0.80 -11.83 -6.69
C TYR A 79 1.92 -12.82 -6.45
N THR A 80 2.36 -13.47 -7.53
CA THR A 80 3.57 -14.30 -7.56
C THR A 80 4.42 -13.86 -8.74
N ALA A 81 5.60 -13.39 -8.44
CA ALA A 81 6.52 -12.89 -9.46
C ALA A 81 7.15 -14.01 -10.30
#